data_51d34a2916f5cc97f551a19e813368fd
#
_entry.id   51d34a2916f5cc97f551a19e813368fd
#
_cell.length_a   1.000
_cell.length_b   1.000
_cell.length_c   1.000
_cell.angle_alpha   90.00
_cell.angle_beta   90.00
_cell.angle_gamma   90.00
#
_symmetry.space_group_name_H-M   'P 1'
#
loop_
_entity.id
_entity.type
_entity.pdbx_description
1 polymer ?
#
loop_
_entity_poly.entity_id
_entity_poly.type
_entity_poly.pdbx_seq_one_letter_code
_entity_poly.pdbx_strand_id
1 'polypeptide(L)'
;VALGRCGYINFSNSYKVDNSYNSVTIDISTLFTNIYSRNGELLNNNSKSVYAVIKPNEKAMSELKLLYSNEQIKVINDELKKGYPVIMPVQKYSKTKYIRLVETVKENDENMLCRHFIDKSCAGLEKYTDKKIGTLSVNYNVDALGRVLDGDNGRLINKNYNSTDGIKISIDENIQKIAEESAKSLDRGSVVVLDTKTSQILAAVSLGGDYLNRSLSSYAVGSIFKLVVAACALENNINPSYTCKSKIKVGDIT
;
A
#
# COMPACT_ATOMS: atom_id res chain seq x y z
N VAL A 1 56.97 2.56 -15.33
CA VAL A 1 56.17 3.51 -14.54
C VAL A 1 54.85 2.87 -14.09
N ALA A 2 54.05 2.19 -14.95
CA ALA A 2 52.78 1.59 -14.58
C ALA A 2 52.92 0.44 -13.56
N LEU A 3 53.89 -0.47 -13.77
CA LEU A 3 54.13 -1.60 -12.85
C LEU A 3 54.58 -1.15 -11.46
N GLY A 4 55.41 -0.08 -11.37
CA GLY A 4 55.83 0.49 -10.10
C GLY A 4 54.66 1.12 -9.32
N ARG A 5 53.69 1.73 -10.03
CA ARG A 5 52.50 2.32 -9.42
C ARG A 5 51.53 1.26 -8.92
N CYS A 6 51.34 0.15 -9.66
CA CYS A 6 50.57 -1.00 -9.21
C CYS A 6 51.18 -1.67 -7.96
N GLY A 7 52.53 -1.79 -7.92
CA GLY A 7 53.25 -2.28 -6.74
C GLY A 7 53.06 -1.36 -5.54
N TYR A 8 53.17 -0.05 -5.70
CA TYR A 8 52.98 0.91 -4.62
C TYR A 8 51.54 0.89 -4.06
N ILE A 9 50.52 0.80 -4.93
CA ILE A 9 49.11 0.71 -4.52
C ILE A 9 48.86 -0.56 -3.70
N ASN A 10 49.41 -1.71 -4.11
CA ASN A 10 49.24 -2.97 -3.41
C ASN A 10 49.96 -3.02 -2.05
N PHE A 11 51.13 -2.37 -1.92
CA PHE A 11 51.93 -2.42 -0.69
C PHE A 11 51.61 -1.30 0.31
N SER A 12 51.05 -0.17 -0.13
CA SER A 12 50.89 1.00 0.75
C SER A 12 49.67 0.94 1.67
N ASN A 13 48.76 0.01 1.47
CA ASN A 13 47.43 -0.06 2.19
C ASN A 13 46.69 1.29 2.27
N SER A 14 47.16 2.31 1.55
CA SER A 14 46.62 3.67 1.54
C SER A 14 45.47 3.85 0.55
N TYR A 15 45.18 2.82 -0.24
CA TYR A 15 44.13 2.83 -1.22
C TYR A 15 42.82 2.46 -0.56
N LYS A 16 41.99 3.43 -0.26
CA LYS A 16 40.57 3.20 0.08
C LYS A 16 39.78 3.15 -1.22
N VAL A 17 39.31 1.98 -1.60
CA VAL A 17 38.29 1.88 -2.66
C VAL A 17 37.05 2.57 -2.13
N ASP A 18 36.71 3.70 -2.70
CA ASP A 18 35.41 4.30 -2.42
C ASP A 18 34.34 3.49 -3.17
N ASN A 19 33.69 2.60 -2.45
CA ASN A 19 32.64 1.72 -2.98
C ASN A 19 31.41 2.48 -3.51
N SER A 20 31.34 3.79 -3.31
CA SER A 20 30.18 4.58 -3.70
C SER A 20 30.06 4.75 -5.22
N TYR A 21 31.18 4.72 -5.95
CA TYR A 21 31.21 4.92 -7.40
C TYR A 21 30.97 3.65 -8.23
N ASN A 22 31.11 2.47 -7.64
CA ASN A 22 31.00 1.19 -8.32
C ASN A 22 29.91 0.31 -7.73
N SER A 23 28.85 0.90 -7.24
CA SER A 23 27.72 0.15 -6.71
C SER A 23 26.38 0.72 -7.18
N VAL A 24 25.39 -0.16 -7.32
CA VAL A 24 24.00 0.19 -7.63
C VAL A 24 23.10 -0.28 -6.51
N THR A 25 22.21 0.60 -6.07
CA THR A 25 21.19 0.26 -5.08
C THR A 25 19.83 0.24 -5.76
N ILE A 26 19.10 -0.85 -5.60
CA ILE A 26 17.78 -1.05 -6.19
C ILE A 26 16.77 -1.28 -5.07
N ASP A 27 15.70 -0.50 -5.07
CA ASP A 27 14.64 -0.63 -4.09
C ASP A 27 13.81 -1.89 -4.39
N ILE A 28 13.60 -2.73 -3.38
CA ILE A 28 12.76 -3.92 -3.44
C ILE A 28 11.33 -3.56 -3.06
N SER A 29 11.18 -2.82 -1.96
CA SER A 29 9.89 -2.38 -1.45
C SER A 29 10.02 -1.10 -0.62
N THR A 30 8.97 -0.30 -0.63
CA THR A 30 8.84 0.91 0.16
C THR A 30 7.79 0.72 1.23
N LEU A 31 8.11 1.08 2.48
CA LEU A 31 7.13 1.15 3.55
C LEU A 31 6.58 2.57 3.62
N PHE A 32 5.28 2.69 3.49
CA PHE A 32 4.56 3.94 3.70
C PHE A 32 4.01 4.01 5.12
N THR A 33 3.54 5.20 5.52
CA THR A 33 3.00 5.46 6.86
C THR A 33 2.02 4.36 7.30
N ASN A 34 2.25 3.80 8.47
CA ASN A 34 1.32 2.85 9.07
C ASN A 34 0.04 3.55 9.52
N ILE A 35 -1.08 2.88 9.36
CA ILE A 35 -2.39 3.36 9.78
C ILE A 35 -2.94 2.38 10.80
N TYR A 36 -3.21 2.89 11.99
CA TYR A 36 -3.74 2.12 13.11
C TYR A 36 -5.20 2.47 13.37
N SER A 37 -5.99 1.46 13.74
CA SER A 37 -7.34 1.64 14.24
C SER A 37 -7.34 2.41 15.57
N ARG A 38 -8.52 2.76 16.07
CA ARG A 38 -8.67 3.35 17.40
C ARG A 38 -8.16 2.44 18.53
N ASN A 39 -8.12 1.13 18.31
CA ASN A 39 -7.65 0.14 19.28
C ASN A 39 -6.16 -0.18 19.13
N GLY A 40 -5.48 0.36 18.11
CA GLY A 40 -4.06 0.15 17.85
C GLY A 40 -3.75 -1.01 16.89
N GLU A 41 -4.76 -1.61 16.28
CA GLU A 41 -4.58 -2.64 15.25
C GLU A 41 -4.14 -2.01 13.93
N LEU A 42 -3.19 -2.64 13.25
CA LEU A 42 -2.65 -2.18 11.98
C LEU A 42 -3.66 -2.45 10.85
N LEU A 43 -4.11 -1.40 10.18
CA LEU A 43 -5.12 -1.47 9.11
C LEU A 43 -4.52 -1.64 7.72
N ASN A 44 -3.31 -1.12 7.49
CA ASN A 44 -2.54 -1.30 6.26
C ASN A 44 -1.22 -2.03 6.56
N ASN A 45 -0.41 -2.33 5.54
CA ASN A 45 0.92 -2.94 5.69
C ASN A 45 0.93 -4.24 6.52
N ASN A 46 -0.21 -4.90 6.70
CA ASN A 46 -0.37 -6.11 7.51
C ASN A 46 -0.29 -7.40 6.71
N SER A 47 -0.37 -7.32 5.40
CA SER A 47 -0.20 -8.46 4.50
C SER A 47 1.23 -8.54 3.99
N LYS A 48 1.69 -9.77 3.72
CA LYS A 48 3.04 -10.05 3.26
C LYS A 48 3.06 -10.45 1.79
N SER A 49 4.13 -10.06 1.12
CA SER A 49 4.47 -10.46 -0.23
C SER A 49 5.90 -10.97 -0.27
N VAL A 50 6.26 -11.73 -1.27
CA VAL A 50 7.63 -12.20 -1.48
C VAL A 50 8.12 -11.69 -2.82
N TYR A 51 9.27 -11.06 -2.83
CA TYR A 51 9.96 -10.63 -4.04
C TYR A 51 11.19 -11.51 -4.28
N ALA A 52 11.40 -11.88 -5.53
CA ALA A 52 12.62 -12.51 -5.97
C ALA A 52 13.60 -11.44 -6.46
N VAL A 53 14.81 -11.49 -5.93
CA VAL A 53 15.95 -10.71 -6.38
C VAL A 53 16.82 -11.63 -7.23
N ILE A 54 16.77 -11.44 -8.54
CA ILE A 54 17.35 -12.33 -9.54
C ILE A 54 18.58 -11.67 -10.13
N LYS A 55 19.74 -12.30 -9.98
CA LYS A 55 21.00 -11.84 -10.59
C LYS A 55 21.12 -12.31 -12.04
N PRO A 56 21.85 -11.59 -12.90
CA PRO A 56 22.20 -12.05 -14.25
C PRO A 56 23.22 -13.21 -14.18
N ASN A 57 22.73 -14.42 -13.85
CA ASN A 57 23.54 -15.61 -13.67
C ASN A 57 22.79 -16.82 -14.26
N GLU A 58 23.48 -17.70 -15.01
CA GLU A 58 22.89 -18.88 -15.64
C GLU A 58 22.20 -19.81 -14.64
N LYS A 59 22.79 -19.96 -13.44
CA LYS A 59 22.20 -20.80 -12.37
C LYS A 59 20.88 -20.22 -11.86
N ALA A 60 20.78 -18.89 -11.72
CA ALA A 60 19.53 -18.22 -11.36
C ALA A 60 18.48 -18.40 -12.48
N MET A 61 18.90 -18.27 -13.74
CA MET A 61 18.01 -18.48 -14.90
C MET A 61 17.40 -19.88 -14.93
N SER A 62 18.16 -20.92 -14.53
CA SER A 62 17.65 -22.29 -14.48
C SER A 62 16.53 -22.50 -13.43
N GLU A 63 16.52 -21.69 -12.38
CA GLU A 63 15.52 -21.77 -11.30
C GLU A 63 14.26 -20.94 -11.56
N LEU A 64 14.22 -20.07 -12.57
CA LEU A 64 13.07 -19.21 -12.85
C LEU A 64 11.77 -19.98 -13.04
N LYS A 65 11.83 -21.18 -13.64
CA LYS A 65 10.66 -22.05 -13.85
C LYS A 65 9.98 -22.50 -12.56
N LEU A 66 10.67 -22.42 -11.43
CA LEU A 66 10.11 -22.75 -10.11
C LEU A 66 9.17 -21.67 -9.60
N LEU A 67 9.35 -20.41 -10.05
CA LEU A 67 8.70 -19.24 -9.51
C LEU A 67 7.74 -18.56 -10.49
N TYR A 68 7.99 -18.68 -11.81
CA TYR A 68 7.36 -17.86 -12.85
C TYR A 68 6.83 -18.66 -14.04
N SER A 69 5.86 -18.10 -14.75
CA SER A 69 5.35 -18.63 -16.02
C SER A 69 6.37 -18.41 -17.16
N ASN A 70 6.20 -19.14 -18.27
CA ASN A 70 7.08 -19.01 -19.42
C ASN A 70 7.10 -17.59 -20.01
N GLU A 71 5.99 -16.88 -19.99
CA GLU A 71 5.89 -15.49 -20.47
C GLU A 71 6.70 -14.54 -19.60
N GLN A 72 6.57 -14.66 -18.27
CA GLN A 72 7.34 -13.87 -17.31
C GLN A 72 8.83 -14.16 -17.42
N ILE A 73 9.22 -15.43 -17.57
CA ILE A 73 10.62 -15.83 -17.74
C ILE A 73 11.26 -15.17 -18.97
N LYS A 74 10.51 -15.03 -20.07
CA LYS A 74 11.00 -14.34 -21.28
C LYS A 74 11.37 -12.88 -20.96
N VAL A 75 10.48 -12.16 -20.32
CA VAL A 75 10.72 -10.75 -19.91
C VAL A 75 11.92 -10.65 -18.96
N ILE A 76 11.99 -11.53 -17.94
CA ILE A 76 13.08 -11.56 -16.98
C ILE A 76 14.42 -11.81 -17.69
N ASN A 77 14.48 -12.79 -18.59
CA ASN A 77 15.70 -13.13 -19.31
C ASN A 77 16.19 -11.98 -20.21
N ASP A 78 15.29 -11.23 -20.83
CA ASP A 78 15.67 -10.12 -21.68
C ASP A 78 16.31 -8.97 -20.86
N GLU A 79 15.87 -8.75 -19.63
CA GLU A 79 16.51 -7.80 -18.71
C GLU A 79 17.85 -8.33 -18.16
N LEU A 80 17.89 -9.61 -17.74
CA LEU A 80 19.11 -10.21 -17.22
C LEU A 80 20.25 -10.25 -18.24
N LYS A 81 19.96 -10.43 -19.54
CA LYS A 81 20.95 -10.37 -20.62
C LYS A 81 21.65 -9.01 -20.72
N LYS A 82 21.02 -7.93 -20.27
CA LYS A 82 21.62 -6.59 -20.19
C LYS A 82 22.63 -6.47 -19.04
N GLY A 83 22.75 -7.47 -18.18
CA GLY A 83 23.66 -7.50 -17.03
C GLY A 83 23.11 -6.85 -15.77
N TYR A 84 21.81 -6.52 -15.73
CA TYR A 84 21.16 -5.92 -14.58
C TYR A 84 20.37 -6.95 -13.77
N PRO A 85 20.30 -6.81 -12.43
CA PRO A 85 19.45 -7.65 -11.62
C PRO A 85 17.98 -7.27 -11.82
N VAL A 86 17.10 -8.27 -11.69
CA VAL A 86 15.65 -8.10 -11.80
C VAL A 86 14.99 -8.37 -10.46
N ILE A 87 14.07 -7.51 -10.07
CA ILE A 87 13.26 -7.66 -8.86
C ILE A 87 11.80 -7.81 -9.28
N MET A 88 11.18 -8.94 -8.93
CA MET A 88 9.79 -9.22 -9.28
C MET A 88 9.05 -9.91 -8.14
N PRO A 89 7.73 -9.64 -7.97
CA PRO A 89 6.91 -10.37 -7.02
C PRO A 89 6.80 -11.84 -7.42
N VAL A 90 6.81 -12.71 -6.42
CA VAL A 90 6.70 -14.17 -6.60
C VAL A 90 5.24 -14.58 -6.47
N GLN A 91 4.70 -15.22 -7.49
CA GLN A 91 3.33 -15.74 -7.47
C GLN A 91 3.22 -17.12 -6.81
N LYS A 92 4.23 -17.98 -7.05
CA LYS A 92 4.28 -19.33 -6.51
C LYS A 92 5.55 -19.50 -5.70
N TYR A 93 5.43 -19.59 -4.37
CA TYR A 93 6.58 -19.78 -3.51
C TYR A 93 7.22 -21.16 -3.73
N SER A 94 8.53 -21.18 -3.97
CA SER A 94 9.35 -22.38 -4.02
C SER A 94 10.73 -22.07 -3.46
N LYS A 95 11.37 -23.04 -2.82
CA LYS A 95 12.74 -22.87 -2.35
C LYS A 95 13.69 -22.79 -3.53
N THR A 96 14.53 -21.75 -3.55
CA THR A 96 15.56 -21.49 -4.55
C THR A 96 16.93 -21.42 -3.89
N LYS A 97 17.96 -21.82 -4.61
CA LYS A 97 19.36 -21.76 -4.15
C LYS A 97 20.08 -20.52 -4.67
N TYR A 98 19.76 -20.11 -5.91
CA TYR A 98 20.46 -19.06 -6.63
C TYR A 98 19.64 -17.77 -6.78
N ILE A 99 18.35 -17.82 -6.48
CA ILE A 99 17.47 -16.65 -6.44
C ILE A 99 17.20 -16.31 -4.98
N ARG A 100 17.46 -15.06 -4.60
CA ARG A 100 17.15 -14.60 -3.24
C ARG A 100 15.69 -14.23 -3.15
N LEU A 101 14.97 -14.84 -2.23
CA LEU A 101 13.60 -14.48 -1.88
C LEU A 101 13.61 -13.55 -0.68
N VAL A 102 12.88 -12.46 -0.78
CA VAL A 102 12.81 -11.41 0.24
C VAL A 102 11.36 -11.17 0.59
N GLU A 103 11.02 -11.32 1.87
CA GLU A 103 9.70 -11.02 2.38
C GLU A 103 9.53 -9.51 2.52
N THR A 104 8.42 -9.00 2.03
CA THR A 104 8.09 -7.59 2.03
C THR A 104 6.64 -7.38 2.47
N VAL A 105 6.28 -6.15 2.75
CA VAL A 105 4.89 -5.75 2.94
C VAL A 105 4.20 -5.73 1.57
N LYS A 106 2.99 -6.28 1.50
CA LYS A 106 2.17 -6.23 0.29
C LYS A 106 1.54 -4.84 0.16
N GLU A 107 1.90 -4.13 -0.88
CA GLU A 107 1.20 -2.92 -1.28
C GLU A 107 -0.16 -3.30 -1.91
N ASN A 108 -1.20 -2.50 -1.69
CA ASN A 108 -2.53 -2.67 -2.30
C ASN A 108 -3.16 -4.05 -2.05
N ASP A 109 -3.35 -4.40 -0.79
CA ASP A 109 -4.11 -5.60 -0.44
C ASP A 109 -5.61 -5.38 -0.67
N GLU A 110 -6.21 -6.19 -1.56
CA GLU A 110 -7.65 -6.13 -1.85
C GLU A 110 -8.53 -6.42 -0.64
N ASN A 111 -8.00 -7.15 0.33
CA ASN A 111 -8.70 -7.50 1.57
C ASN A 111 -8.44 -6.52 2.72
N MET A 112 -7.79 -5.40 2.44
CA MET A 112 -7.51 -4.38 3.43
C MET A 112 -8.80 -3.72 3.91
N LEU A 113 -8.97 -3.63 5.24
CA LEU A 113 -10.08 -2.89 5.85
C LEU A 113 -9.99 -1.41 5.49
N CYS A 114 -11.13 -0.77 5.35
CA CYS A 114 -11.23 0.67 5.02
C CYS A 114 -10.50 1.05 3.72
N ARG A 115 -10.44 0.16 2.75
CA ARG A 115 -9.66 0.35 1.52
C ARG A 115 -9.85 1.74 0.90
N HIS A 116 -11.09 2.22 0.78
CA HIS A 116 -11.41 3.51 0.17
C HIS A 116 -10.92 4.74 0.95
N PHE A 117 -10.43 4.57 2.18
CA PHE A 117 -9.76 5.62 2.94
C PHE A 117 -8.24 5.50 2.90
N ILE A 118 -7.73 4.29 2.78
CA ILE A 118 -6.31 3.96 2.98
C ILE A 118 -5.58 3.80 1.66
N ASP A 119 -6.25 3.25 0.63
CA ASP A 119 -5.65 3.05 -0.68
C ASP A 119 -5.39 4.40 -1.35
N LYS A 120 -4.17 4.59 -1.83
CA LYS A 120 -3.71 5.81 -2.52
C LYS A 120 -4.52 6.15 -3.78
N SER A 121 -5.16 5.15 -4.39
CA SER A 121 -6.03 5.36 -5.54
C SER A 121 -7.40 5.93 -5.19
N CYS A 122 -7.74 6.02 -3.91
CA CYS A 122 -9.01 6.51 -3.39
C CYS A 122 -8.81 7.83 -2.62
N ALA A 123 -9.73 8.76 -2.77
CA ALA A 123 -9.73 9.98 -1.96
C ALA A 123 -10.01 9.66 -0.49
N GLY A 124 -9.17 10.15 0.42
CA GLY A 124 -9.34 9.92 1.85
C GLY A 124 -8.17 10.43 2.68
N LEU A 125 -7.25 9.56 3.00
CA LEU A 125 -6.11 9.85 3.87
C LEU A 125 -4.78 10.06 3.13
N GLU A 126 -4.76 10.17 1.81
CA GLU A 126 -3.56 10.25 0.98
C GLU A 126 -2.57 11.34 1.46
N LYS A 127 -3.07 12.46 1.94
CA LYS A 127 -2.26 13.52 2.53
C LYS A 127 -1.36 13.03 3.67
N TYR A 128 -1.79 12.00 4.39
CA TYR A 128 -1.10 11.44 5.54
C TYR A 128 -0.40 10.12 5.21
N THR A 129 -0.88 9.39 4.22
CA THR A 129 -0.45 8.02 3.90
C THR A 129 0.68 7.95 2.88
N ASP A 130 0.85 8.98 2.03
CA ASP A 130 1.86 9.01 0.99
C ASP A 130 3.29 9.23 1.49
N LYS A 131 3.46 9.43 2.79
CA LYS A 131 4.78 9.61 3.37
C LYS A 131 5.52 8.28 3.42
N LYS A 132 6.63 8.19 2.69
CA LYS A 132 7.59 7.08 2.77
C LYS A 132 8.30 7.12 4.13
N ILE A 133 8.19 6.05 4.90
CA ILE A 133 8.82 5.93 6.23
C ILE A 133 9.97 4.92 6.26
N GLY A 134 10.04 4.03 5.28
CA GLY A 134 11.11 3.05 5.19
C GLY A 134 11.32 2.50 3.79
N THR A 135 12.48 1.89 3.55
CA THR A 135 12.83 1.25 2.28
C THR A 135 13.65 0.00 2.54
N LEU A 136 13.31 -1.06 1.84
CA LEU A 136 14.11 -2.26 1.71
C LEU A 136 14.73 -2.29 0.32
N SER A 137 16.06 -2.30 0.25
CA SER A 137 16.81 -2.23 -1.00
C SER A 137 17.87 -3.32 -1.05
N VAL A 138 18.38 -3.59 -2.23
CA VAL A 138 19.58 -4.41 -2.43
C VAL A 138 20.66 -3.57 -3.10
N ASN A 139 21.89 -3.66 -2.61
CA ASN A 139 23.06 -3.00 -3.19
C ASN A 139 23.98 -4.04 -3.78
N TYR A 140 24.43 -3.81 -5.01
CA TYR A 140 25.37 -4.64 -5.74
C TYR A 140 26.58 -3.81 -6.15
N ASN A 141 27.75 -4.43 -6.13
CA ASN A 141 28.92 -3.89 -6.81
C ASN A 141 28.80 -4.12 -8.32
N VAL A 142 29.18 -3.11 -9.10
CA VAL A 142 29.04 -3.13 -10.56
C VAL A 142 30.35 -2.80 -11.25
N ASP A 143 30.49 -3.22 -12.51
CA ASP A 143 31.60 -2.82 -13.38
C ASP A 143 31.40 -1.38 -13.93
N ALA A 144 32.33 -0.92 -14.75
CA ALA A 144 32.29 0.41 -15.38
C ALA A 144 31.09 0.60 -16.32
N LEU A 145 30.43 -0.46 -16.75
CA LEU A 145 29.21 -0.47 -17.57
C LEU A 145 27.94 -0.62 -16.75
N GLY A 146 28.05 -0.65 -15.41
CA GLY A 146 26.91 -0.80 -14.50
C GLY A 146 26.40 -2.24 -14.35
N ARG A 147 27.11 -3.26 -14.87
CA ARG A 147 26.72 -4.66 -14.76
C ARG A 147 27.19 -5.25 -13.43
N VAL A 148 26.36 -6.06 -12.82
CA VAL A 148 26.67 -6.72 -11.53
C VAL A 148 27.89 -7.60 -11.65
N LEU A 149 28.83 -7.46 -10.70
CA LEU A 149 30.04 -8.26 -10.67
C LEU A 149 29.76 -9.72 -10.36
N ASP A 150 30.48 -10.62 -11.02
CA ASP A 150 30.43 -12.05 -10.73
C ASP A 150 30.81 -12.32 -9.26
N GLY A 151 30.04 -13.20 -8.63
CA GLY A 151 30.25 -13.56 -7.22
C GLY A 151 29.64 -12.58 -6.22
N ASP A 152 29.23 -11.37 -6.60
CA ASP A 152 28.52 -10.48 -5.69
C ASP A 152 27.10 -11.02 -5.41
N ASN A 153 26.80 -11.25 -4.14
CA ASN A 153 25.48 -11.75 -3.71
C ASN A 153 24.50 -10.63 -3.37
N GLY A 154 24.91 -9.38 -3.51
CA GLY A 154 24.15 -8.21 -3.12
C GLY A 154 23.96 -8.11 -1.60
N ARG A 155 24.01 -6.91 -1.09
CA ARG A 155 23.78 -6.59 0.31
C ARG A 155 22.38 -6.01 0.49
N LEU A 156 21.55 -6.63 1.34
CA LEU A 156 20.27 -6.03 1.73
C LEU A 156 20.52 -4.83 2.64
N ILE A 157 19.84 -3.75 2.33
CA ILE A 157 19.85 -2.50 3.09
C ILE A 157 18.43 -2.26 3.58
N ASN A 158 18.26 -2.27 4.89
CA ASN A 158 17.02 -1.91 5.55
C ASN A 158 17.17 -0.48 6.10
N LYS A 159 16.46 0.47 5.49
CA LYS A 159 16.34 1.84 5.99
C LYS A 159 14.96 2.01 6.60
N ASN A 160 14.84 1.77 7.91
CA ASN A 160 13.59 1.90 8.66
C ASN A 160 12.40 1.10 8.08
N TYR A 161 12.65 0.05 7.31
CA TYR A 161 11.58 -0.74 6.69
C TYR A 161 10.72 -1.50 7.72
N ASN A 162 11.22 -1.65 8.95
CA ASN A 162 10.49 -2.24 10.07
C ASN A 162 9.93 -1.16 11.02
N SER A 163 9.83 0.10 10.59
CA SER A 163 9.29 1.17 11.42
C SER A 163 7.81 0.92 11.75
N THR A 164 7.46 1.21 12.99
CA THR A 164 6.08 1.22 13.48
C THR A 164 5.48 2.63 13.51
N ASP A 165 6.20 3.62 12.97
CA ASP A 165 5.69 4.98 12.88
C ASP A 165 4.43 5.04 12.04
N GLY A 166 3.44 5.79 12.50
CA GLY A 166 2.17 5.86 11.81
C GLY A 166 1.19 6.86 12.41
N ILE A 167 -0.02 6.81 11.89
CA ILE A 167 -1.14 7.60 12.37
C ILE A 167 -2.21 6.69 12.95
N LYS A 168 -2.91 7.16 13.95
CA LYS A 168 -4.06 6.50 14.55
C LYS A 168 -5.33 7.21 14.12
N ILE A 169 -6.31 6.45 13.62
CA ILE A 169 -7.60 6.99 13.16
C ILE A 169 -8.73 6.50 14.07
N SER A 170 -9.91 7.09 13.92
CA SER A 170 -11.08 6.78 14.76
C SER A 170 -11.78 5.48 14.42
N ILE A 171 -11.43 4.84 13.29
CA ILE A 171 -12.05 3.58 12.85
C ILE A 171 -11.83 2.48 13.90
N ASP A 172 -12.91 1.77 14.22
CA ASP A 172 -12.88 0.56 15.01
C ASP A 172 -12.87 -0.65 14.06
N GLU A 173 -11.83 -1.46 14.12
CA GLU A 173 -11.61 -2.57 13.18
C GLU A 173 -12.73 -3.62 13.26
N ASN A 174 -13.34 -3.83 14.42
CA ASN A 174 -14.41 -4.80 14.59
C ASN A 174 -15.72 -4.28 13.99
N ILE A 175 -16.05 -3.01 14.26
CA ILE A 175 -17.23 -2.36 13.67
C ILE A 175 -17.07 -2.25 12.16
N GLN A 176 -15.87 -1.92 11.68
CA GLN A 176 -15.57 -1.85 10.25
C GLN A 176 -15.76 -3.21 9.55
N LYS A 177 -15.25 -4.30 10.14
CA LYS A 177 -15.45 -5.66 9.60
C LYS A 177 -16.92 -6.02 9.50
N ILE A 178 -17.69 -5.74 10.55
CA ILE A 178 -19.14 -6.00 10.56
C ILE A 178 -19.85 -5.17 9.49
N ALA A 179 -19.48 -3.90 9.35
CA ALA A 179 -20.05 -3.00 8.35
C ALA A 179 -19.73 -3.47 6.92
N GLU A 180 -18.48 -3.85 6.63
CA GLU A 180 -18.09 -4.38 5.33
C GLU A 180 -18.81 -5.70 5.00
N GLU A 181 -18.91 -6.61 5.96
CA GLU A 181 -19.61 -7.89 5.79
C GLU A 181 -21.11 -7.68 5.52
N SER A 182 -21.75 -6.82 6.30
CA SER A 182 -23.17 -6.51 6.14
C SER A 182 -23.48 -5.81 4.82
N ALA A 183 -22.52 -5.05 4.31
CA ALA A 183 -22.67 -4.29 3.07
C ALA A 183 -22.43 -5.13 1.80
N LYS A 184 -21.90 -6.35 1.89
CA LYS A 184 -21.58 -7.21 0.72
C LYS A 184 -22.78 -7.50 -0.18
N SER A 185 -24.01 -7.42 0.35
CA SER A 185 -25.23 -7.61 -0.43
C SER A 185 -25.59 -6.41 -1.32
N LEU A 186 -24.91 -5.28 -1.16
CA LEU A 186 -25.14 -4.06 -1.93
C LEU A 186 -24.20 -4.00 -3.12
N ASP A 187 -24.72 -3.78 -4.32
CA ASP A 187 -23.90 -3.57 -5.53
C ASP A 187 -23.18 -2.22 -5.47
N ARG A 188 -23.86 -1.18 -5.00
CA ARG A 188 -23.36 0.19 -4.86
C ARG A 188 -23.93 0.88 -3.64
N GLY A 189 -23.10 1.67 -2.98
CA GLY A 189 -23.54 2.46 -1.83
C GLY A 189 -22.43 2.74 -0.85
N SER A 190 -22.83 3.24 0.31
CA SER A 190 -21.91 3.45 1.43
C SER A 190 -22.60 3.18 2.76
N VAL A 191 -21.81 2.76 3.73
CA VAL A 191 -22.21 2.63 5.13
C VAL A 191 -21.26 3.46 5.97
N VAL A 192 -21.81 4.35 6.80
CA VAL A 192 -21.02 5.15 7.75
C VAL A 192 -21.60 4.94 9.14
N VAL A 193 -20.76 4.58 10.09
CA VAL A 193 -21.13 4.41 11.51
C VAL A 193 -20.44 5.48 12.32
N LEU A 194 -21.22 6.23 13.08
CA LEU A 194 -20.77 7.34 13.92
C LEU A 194 -21.00 7.02 15.40
N ASP A 195 -20.05 7.42 16.22
CA ASP A 195 -20.25 7.49 17.66
C ASP A 195 -21.15 8.70 17.99
N THR A 196 -22.27 8.46 18.62
CA THR A 196 -23.28 9.50 18.92
C THR A 196 -22.81 10.55 19.94
N LYS A 197 -21.81 10.23 20.75
CA LYS A 197 -21.29 11.14 21.78
C LYS A 197 -20.13 11.99 21.28
N THR A 198 -19.27 11.40 20.47
CA THR A 198 -18.01 12.04 20.03
C THR A 198 -18.05 12.48 18.58
N SER A 199 -19.07 12.05 17.80
CA SER A 199 -19.19 12.25 16.36
C SER A 199 -18.01 11.64 15.55
N GLN A 200 -17.24 10.76 16.17
CA GLN A 200 -16.15 10.07 15.48
C GLN A 200 -16.70 9.01 14.53
N ILE A 201 -16.08 8.89 13.35
CA ILE A 201 -16.40 7.81 12.40
C ILE A 201 -15.77 6.51 12.93
N LEU A 202 -16.63 5.53 13.24
CA LEU A 202 -16.21 4.21 13.72
C LEU A 202 -16.07 3.20 12.58
N ALA A 203 -16.87 3.36 11.52
CA ALA A 203 -16.74 2.58 10.30
C ALA A 203 -17.16 3.40 9.08
N ALA A 204 -16.52 3.15 7.94
CA ALA A 204 -16.85 3.77 6.68
C ALA A 204 -16.58 2.78 5.54
N VAL A 205 -17.63 2.40 4.83
CA VAL A 205 -17.61 1.44 3.74
C VAL A 205 -18.06 2.13 2.47
N SER A 206 -17.36 1.90 1.39
CA SER A 206 -17.74 2.34 0.05
C SER A 206 -17.78 1.15 -0.90
N LEU A 207 -18.87 0.99 -1.63
CA LEU A 207 -19.10 -0.11 -2.56
C LEU A 207 -19.37 0.41 -3.97
N GLY A 208 -18.99 -0.35 -5.00
CA GLY A 208 -19.28 0.02 -6.38
C GLY A 208 -18.25 -0.40 -7.42
N GLY A 209 -17.18 -1.10 -7.01
CA GLY A 209 -16.17 -1.65 -7.93
C GLY A 209 -15.28 -0.59 -8.62
N ASP A 210 -15.33 0.66 -8.18
CA ASP A 210 -14.53 1.79 -8.66
C ASP A 210 -13.76 2.44 -7.52
N TYR A 211 -12.95 3.46 -7.83
CA TYR A 211 -12.13 4.18 -6.85
C TYR A 211 -12.88 5.29 -6.10
N LEU A 212 -14.17 5.49 -6.36
CA LEU A 212 -14.95 6.54 -5.72
C LEU A 212 -15.23 6.21 -4.25
N ASN A 213 -14.79 7.07 -3.35
CA ASN A 213 -15.16 6.96 -1.94
C ASN A 213 -16.56 7.55 -1.72
N ARG A 214 -17.57 6.69 -1.79
CA ARG A 214 -18.97 7.06 -1.65
C ARG A 214 -19.35 7.49 -0.23
N SER A 215 -18.58 7.10 0.77
CA SER A 215 -18.82 7.52 2.15
C SER A 215 -18.49 9.02 2.39
N LEU A 216 -17.70 9.62 1.49
CA LEU A 216 -17.37 11.06 1.49
C LEU A 216 -18.14 11.83 0.41
N SER A 217 -18.95 11.19 -0.40
CA SER A 217 -19.68 11.83 -1.50
C SER A 217 -20.99 12.41 -1.03
N SER A 218 -21.41 13.52 -1.64
CA SER A 218 -22.71 14.15 -1.39
C SER A 218 -23.80 13.47 -2.19
N TYR A 219 -24.93 13.22 -1.56
CA TYR A 219 -26.11 12.61 -2.16
C TYR A 219 -27.37 13.43 -1.87
N ALA A 220 -28.39 13.28 -2.70
CA ALA A 220 -29.71 13.87 -2.43
C ALA A 220 -30.31 13.20 -1.17
N VAL A 221 -30.61 14.02 -0.17
CA VAL A 221 -31.00 13.55 1.17
C VAL A 221 -32.39 12.90 1.18
N GLY A 222 -33.30 13.36 0.33
CA GLY A 222 -34.67 12.85 0.27
C GLY A 222 -35.39 12.92 1.62
N SER A 223 -36.15 11.88 1.93
CA SER A 223 -36.96 11.82 3.17
C SER A 223 -36.16 11.78 4.48
N ILE A 224 -34.84 11.50 4.43
CA ILE A 224 -34.00 11.51 5.63
C ILE A 224 -33.86 12.95 6.18
N PHE A 225 -34.02 13.98 5.34
CA PHE A 225 -34.02 15.36 5.79
C PHE A 225 -35.14 15.68 6.79
N LYS A 226 -36.21 14.89 6.84
CA LYS A 226 -37.27 15.04 7.83
C LYS A 226 -36.78 14.87 9.28
N LEU A 227 -35.71 14.09 9.49
CA LEU A 227 -35.10 13.95 10.82
C LEU A 227 -34.43 15.27 11.26
N VAL A 228 -33.80 15.99 10.33
CA VAL A 228 -33.19 17.30 10.59
C VAL A 228 -34.29 18.32 10.92
N VAL A 229 -35.39 18.31 10.15
CA VAL A 229 -36.55 19.19 10.40
C VAL A 229 -37.16 18.89 11.76
N ALA A 230 -37.34 17.62 12.11
CA ALA A 230 -37.89 17.22 13.42
C ALA A 230 -36.96 17.65 14.57
N ALA A 231 -35.65 17.46 14.45
CA ALA A 231 -34.69 17.91 15.45
C ALA A 231 -34.74 19.44 15.64
N CYS A 232 -34.79 20.18 14.56
CA CYS A 232 -34.90 21.65 14.59
C CYS A 232 -36.21 22.10 15.27
N ALA A 233 -37.32 21.41 14.99
CA ALA A 233 -38.61 21.70 15.64
C ALA A 233 -38.56 21.46 17.16
N LEU A 234 -37.94 20.34 17.59
CA LEU A 234 -37.75 20.01 19.00
C LEU A 234 -36.87 21.03 19.73
N GLU A 235 -35.74 21.41 19.12
CA GLU A 235 -34.83 22.42 19.70
C GLU A 235 -35.50 23.80 19.88
N ASN A 236 -36.43 24.14 19.01
CA ASN A 236 -37.18 25.40 19.08
C ASN A 236 -38.52 25.28 19.82
N ASN A 237 -38.79 24.16 20.48
CA ASN A 237 -40.03 23.87 21.17
C ASN A 237 -41.28 24.00 20.27
N ILE A 238 -41.11 23.75 18.97
CA ILE A 238 -42.22 23.76 18.01
C ILE A 238 -42.84 22.36 18.01
N ASN A 239 -44.09 22.28 18.44
CA ASN A 239 -44.89 21.04 18.41
C ASN A 239 -46.05 21.20 17.45
N PRO A 240 -45.88 21.06 16.14
CA PRO A 240 -46.93 21.26 15.15
C PRO A 240 -47.94 20.13 15.21
N SER A 241 -49.20 20.46 15.39
CA SER A 241 -50.31 19.53 15.23
C SER A 241 -50.89 19.69 13.83
N TYR A 242 -50.93 18.59 13.07
CA TYR A 242 -51.50 18.58 11.73
C TYR A 242 -52.39 17.38 11.50
N THR A 243 -53.64 17.67 11.08
CA THR A 243 -54.57 16.63 10.67
C THR A 243 -54.39 16.33 9.19
N CYS A 244 -53.92 15.11 8.86
CA CYS A 244 -53.71 14.70 7.47
C CYS A 244 -55.04 14.69 6.70
N LYS A 245 -55.13 15.54 5.69
CA LYS A 245 -56.20 15.56 4.68
C LYS A 245 -55.58 15.08 3.40
N SER A 246 -56.07 14.06 2.77
CA SER A 246 -55.50 13.40 1.56
C SER A 246 -54.80 14.29 0.53
N LYS A 247 -54.91 15.61 0.62
CA LYS A 247 -54.23 16.58 -0.23
C LYS A 247 -53.70 17.76 0.61
N ILE A 248 -52.53 18.26 0.26
CA ILE A 248 -51.93 19.48 0.81
C ILE A 248 -51.52 20.38 -0.35
N LYS A 249 -51.84 21.68 -0.28
CA LYS A 249 -51.40 22.67 -1.24
C LYS A 249 -50.10 23.29 -0.71
N VAL A 250 -49.04 23.23 -1.49
CA VAL A 250 -47.76 23.88 -1.19
C VAL A 250 -47.43 24.86 -2.32
N GLY A 251 -47.60 26.17 -2.05
CA GLY A 251 -47.55 27.20 -3.09
C GLY A 251 -48.67 27.01 -4.13
N ASP A 252 -48.31 26.93 -5.38
CA ASP A 252 -49.28 26.72 -6.49
C ASP A 252 -49.46 25.25 -6.90
N ILE A 253 -48.79 24.33 -6.18
CA ILE A 253 -48.84 22.87 -6.41
C ILE A 253 -49.85 22.22 -5.43
N THR A 254 -50.70 21.35 -5.98
CA THR A 254 -51.72 20.62 -5.20
C THR A 254 -51.37 19.14 -5.19
#